data_e4b8788f51c623ca78e33e4bf5a4f221
#
_entry.id   e4b8788f51c623ca78e33e4bf5a4f221
#
_cell.length_a   1.000
_cell.length_b   1.000
_cell.length_c   1.000
_cell.angle_alpha   90.00
_cell.angle_beta   90.00
_cell.angle_gamma   90.00
#
_symmetry.space_group_name_H-M   'P 1'
#
loop_
_entity.id
_entity.type
_entity.pdbx_description
1 polymer ?
#
loop_
_entity_poly.entity_id
_entity_poly.type
_entity_poly.pdbx_seq_one_letter_code
_entity_poly.pdbx_strand_id
1 'polypeptide(L)'
;RNTRRRDSARTDPVSDSPAQQLLRGPVFPYGRAARISLWLSVAVSAALFGWGAWQRRWIADDGLIVLRTVRNLLVGNGPVFNAGERVESNTSTLWTYLVTLGAWIGGSVQLEYVALALALTLSVAGLVFAMLGTGRLYAPGLRGRRALLVPAGALVYMAVPPARDFATSGLENGLIMAYLGLLWWMLVCWGQ
;
A
#
# COMPACT_ATOMS: atom_id res chain seq x y z
N ARG A 1 52.46 42.11 -28.16
CA ARG A 1 52.08 41.46 -26.87
C ARG A 1 50.66 40.90 -27.04
N ASN A 2 50.61 39.57 -27.26
CA ASN A 2 49.42 38.83 -27.56
C ASN A 2 49.01 38.09 -26.29
N THR A 3 47.98 38.57 -25.59
CA THR A 3 47.41 37.88 -24.40
C THR A 3 46.30 36.97 -24.86
N ARG A 4 46.60 35.66 -24.97
CA ARG A 4 45.60 34.62 -25.16
C ARG A 4 44.74 34.50 -23.90
N ARG A 5 43.46 34.91 -24.00
CA ARG A 5 42.42 34.54 -23.05
C ARG A 5 42.21 33.04 -23.11
N ARG A 6 42.49 32.36 -22.03
CA ARG A 6 42.07 30.96 -21.82
C ARG A 6 40.59 30.97 -21.47
N ASP A 7 39.76 30.63 -22.41
CA ASP A 7 38.36 30.27 -22.10
C ASP A 7 38.40 28.93 -21.31
N SER A 8 38.16 29.06 -20.00
CA SER A 8 37.91 27.89 -19.16
C SER A 8 36.50 27.39 -19.51
N ALA A 9 36.47 26.30 -20.28
CA ALA A 9 35.23 25.57 -20.52
C ALA A 9 34.58 25.20 -19.17
N ARG A 10 33.51 25.87 -18.85
CA ARG A 10 32.64 25.54 -17.72
C ARG A 10 31.96 24.24 -18.10
N THR A 11 32.42 23.12 -17.58
CA THR A 11 31.71 21.84 -17.67
C THR A 11 30.45 21.97 -16.82
N ASP A 12 29.32 22.15 -17.47
CA ASP A 12 28.03 22.04 -16.79
C ASP A 12 27.92 20.67 -16.13
N PRO A 13 27.43 20.59 -14.88
CA PRO A 13 27.25 19.29 -14.23
C PRO A 13 26.28 18.46 -15.06
N VAL A 14 26.76 17.31 -15.54
CA VAL A 14 25.95 16.33 -16.26
C VAL A 14 24.72 16.04 -15.40
N SER A 15 23.55 16.42 -15.88
CA SER A 15 22.30 16.10 -15.21
C SER A 15 22.13 14.57 -15.18
N ASP A 16 22.07 14.01 -14.00
CA ASP A 16 21.83 12.57 -13.83
C ASP A 16 20.58 12.15 -14.62
N SER A 17 20.69 11.08 -15.37
CA SER A 17 19.54 10.55 -16.11
C SER A 17 18.42 10.11 -15.15
N PRO A 18 17.13 10.17 -15.56
CA PRO A 18 16.01 9.73 -14.72
C PRO A 18 16.20 8.31 -14.16
N ALA A 19 16.86 7.42 -14.91
CA ALA A 19 17.18 6.07 -14.48
C ALA A 19 18.21 6.03 -13.32
N GLN A 20 19.20 6.94 -13.30
CA GLN A 20 20.17 7.04 -12.22
C GLN A 20 19.55 7.62 -10.94
N GLN A 21 18.53 8.49 -11.08
CA GLN A 21 17.76 9.02 -9.93
C GLN A 21 16.89 7.94 -9.28
N LEU A 22 16.36 7.00 -10.06
CA LEU A 22 15.59 5.85 -9.54
C LEU A 22 16.46 4.84 -8.78
N LEU A 23 17.73 4.70 -9.16
CA LEU A 23 18.68 3.78 -8.52
C LEU A 23 19.32 4.36 -7.24
N ARG A 24 19.28 5.67 -7.05
CA ARG A 24 19.58 6.30 -5.78
C ARG A 24 18.36 6.08 -4.88
N GLY A 25 18.39 5.07 -4.02
CA GLY A 25 17.34 4.75 -3.06
C GLY A 25 16.76 5.98 -2.35
N PRO A 26 15.68 5.87 -1.58
CA PRO A 26 14.92 7.01 -1.06
C PRO A 26 15.80 7.91 -0.20
N VAL A 27 16.49 8.85 -0.84
CA VAL A 27 17.13 9.94 -0.13
C VAL A 27 16.01 10.86 0.31
N PHE A 28 15.48 10.60 1.49
CA PHE A 28 14.59 11.56 2.15
C PHE A 28 15.45 12.73 2.60
N PRO A 29 15.39 13.90 1.96
CA PRO A 29 16.21 15.05 2.27
C PRO A 29 15.74 15.80 3.54
N TYR A 30 15.08 15.08 4.43
CA TYR A 30 14.56 15.61 5.68
C TYR A 30 15.66 15.81 6.72
N GLY A 31 15.53 16.84 7.55
CA GLY A 31 16.22 16.89 8.82
C GLY A 31 15.87 15.68 9.70
N ARG A 32 16.72 15.34 10.65
CA ARG A 32 16.51 14.17 11.54
C ARG A 32 15.12 14.15 12.19
N ALA A 33 14.65 15.32 12.64
CA ALA A 33 13.33 15.45 13.29
C ALA A 33 12.18 15.08 12.35
N ALA A 34 12.18 15.61 11.11
CA ALA A 34 11.12 15.31 10.13
C ALA A 34 11.13 13.83 9.72
N ARG A 35 12.31 13.21 9.60
CA ARG A 35 12.43 11.78 9.29
C ARG A 35 11.91 10.92 10.44
N ILE A 36 12.29 11.22 11.67
CA ILE A 36 11.82 10.48 12.85
C ILE A 36 10.30 10.63 12.99
N SER A 37 9.76 11.86 12.87
CA SER A 37 8.31 12.08 12.97
C SER A 37 7.53 11.39 11.86
N LEU A 38 8.04 11.32 10.62
CA LEU A 38 7.42 10.57 9.53
C LEU A 38 7.32 9.07 9.88
N TRP A 39 8.46 8.45 10.24
CA TRP A 39 8.45 7.02 10.52
C TRP A 39 7.64 6.67 11.77
N LEU A 40 7.69 7.51 12.79
CA LEU A 40 6.86 7.35 13.99
C LEU A 40 5.38 7.47 13.64
N SER A 41 5.00 8.48 12.83
CA SER A 41 3.63 8.66 12.35
C SER A 41 3.15 7.46 11.54
N VAL A 42 3.99 6.93 10.63
CA VAL A 42 3.67 5.73 9.84
C VAL A 42 3.47 4.53 10.75
N ALA A 43 4.41 4.27 11.67
CA ALA A 43 4.34 3.12 12.58
C ALA A 43 3.12 3.19 13.50
N VAL A 44 2.87 4.35 14.11
CA VAL A 44 1.71 4.55 15.00
C VAL A 44 0.41 4.42 14.24
N SER A 45 0.29 5.06 13.07
CA SER A 45 -0.95 4.98 12.26
C SER A 45 -1.22 3.55 11.78
N ALA A 46 -0.19 2.83 11.32
CA ALA A 46 -0.31 1.43 10.90
C ALA A 46 -0.74 0.53 12.06
N ALA A 47 -0.13 0.71 13.25
CA ALA A 47 -0.46 -0.06 14.44
C ALA A 47 -1.89 0.23 14.93
N LEU A 48 -2.30 1.49 15.03
CA LEU A 48 -3.64 1.89 15.46
C LEU A 48 -4.71 1.44 14.47
N PHE A 49 -4.47 1.59 13.17
CA PHE A 49 -5.39 1.14 12.15
C PHE A 49 -5.53 -0.38 12.15
N GLY A 50 -4.39 -1.11 12.14
CA GLY A 50 -4.39 -2.57 12.18
C GLY A 50 -5.06 -3.12 13.44
N TRP A 51 -4.76 -2.55 14.60
CA TRP A 51 -5.41 -2.91 15.86
C TRP A 51 -6.92 -2.64 15.82
N GLY A 52 -7.33 -1.41 15.41
CA GLY A 52 -8.75 -1.03 15.35
C GLY A 52 -9.55 -1.88 14.37
N ALA A 53 -9.00 -2.20 13.20
CA ALA A 53 -9.62 -3.08 12.23
C ALA A 53 -9.70 -4.53 12.74
N TRP A 54 -8.65 -5.02 13.41
CA TRP A 54 -8.67 -6.37 14.00
C TRP A 54 -9.70 -6.53 15.12
N GLN A 55 -9.90 -5.51 15.95
CA GLN A 55 -10.92 -5.53 17.01
C GLN A 55 -12.36 -5.56 16.45
N ARG A 56 -12.55 -5.04 15.26
CA ARG A 56 -13.84 -4.98 14.55
C ARG A 56 -13.96 -5.98 13.41
N ARG A 57 -13.06 -6.98 13.37
CA ARG A 57 -13.03 -7.96 12.28
C ARG A 57 -14.35 -8.70 12.12
N TRP A 58 -14.77 -8.82 10.91
CA TRP A 58 -15.96 -9.55 10.50
C TRP A 58 -15.83 -9.96 9.03
N ILE A 59 -16.70 -10.83 8.55
CA ILE A 59 -16.80 -11.17 7.13
C ILE A 59 -18.21 -10.87 6.69
N ALA A 60 -18.33 -10.09 5.61
CA ALA A 60 -19.61 -9.77 4.98
C ALA A 60 -20.18 -11.02 4.28
N ASP A 61 -21.50 -11.05 4.06
CA ASP A 61 -22.17 -12.12 3.32
C ASP A 61 -21.57 -12.29 1.93
N ASP A 62 -21.29 -11.21 1.23
CA ASP A 62 -20.60 -11.24 -0.08
C ASP A 62 -19.18 -11.80 0.03
N GLY A 63 -18.48 -11.56 1.15
CA GLY A 63 -17.19 -12.17 1.43
C GLY A 63 -17.30 -13.69 1.58
N LEU A 64 -18.38 -14.20 2.17
CA LEU A 64 -18.64 -15.64 2.27
C LEU A 64 -18.90 -16.27 0.89
N ILE A 65 -19.51 -15.54 -0.05
CA ILE A 65 -19.65 -15.97 -1.45
C ILE A 65 -18.28 -16.21 -2.08
N VAL A 66 -17.35 -15.27 -1.91
CA VAL A 66 -15.96 -15.39 -2.37
C VAL A 66 -15.30 -16.61 -1.74
N LEU A 67 -15.41 -16.79 -0.42
CA LEU A 67 -14.80 -17.92 0.28
C LEU A 67 -15.37 -19.27 -0.17
N ARG A 68 -16.66 -19.34 -0.53
CA ARG A 68 -17.25 -20.55 -1.11
C ARG A 68 -16.65 -20.89 -2.46
N THR A 69 -16.44 -19.89 -3.33
CA THR A 69 -15.75 -20.06 -4.61
C THR A 69 -14.31 -20.54 -4.41
N VAL A 70 -13.59 -19.98 -3.43
CA VAL A 70 -12.23 -20.41 -3.07
C VAL A 70 -12.21 -21.88 -2.62
N ARG A 71 -13.18 -22.32 -1.79
CA ARG A 71 -13.29 -23.73 -1.38
C ARG A 71 -13.46 -24.65 -2.59
N ASN A 72 -14.32 -24.28 -3.55
CA ASN A 72 -14.50 -25.03 -4.77
C ASN A 72 -13.23 -25.09 -5.64
N LEU A 73 -12.47 -23.99 -5.72
CA LEU A 73 -11.17 -23.97 -6.40
C LEU A 73 -10.18 -24.93 -5.74
N LEU A 74 -10.09 -24.95 -4.41
CA LEU A 74 -9.15 -25.79 -3.66
C LEU A 74 -9.46 -27.30 -3.79
N VAL A 75 -10.73 -27.67 -3.96
CA VAL A 75 -11.12 -29.08 -4.15
C VAL A 75 -11.22 -29.50 -5.63
N GLY A 76 -10.86 -28.60 -6.58
CA GLY A 76 -10.79 -28.90 -8.01
C GLY A 76 -12.11 -28.77 -8.77
N ASN A 77 -13.18 -28.23 -8.16
CA ASN A 77 -14.47 -27.99 -8.83
C ASN A 77 -14.42 -26.78 -9.77
N GLY A 78 -13.33 -25.98 -9.74
CA GLY A 78 -13.21 -24.73 -10.50
C GLY A 78 -13.80 -23.50 -9.80
N PRO A 79 -13.80 -22.33 -10.47
CA PRO A 79 -14.27 -21.07 -9.91
C PRO A 79 -15.80 -20.97 -9.95
N VAL A 80 -16.48 -21.85 -9.26
CA VAL A 80 -17.94 -21.97 -9.22
C VAL A 80 -18.47 -21.81 -7.80
N PHE A 81 -19.70 -21.33 -7.67
CA PHE A 81 -20.36 -21.23 -6.37
C PHE A 81 -20.90 -22.58 -5.90
N ASN A 82 -21.58 -23.33 -6.81
CA ASN A 82 -22.02 -24.69 -6.58
C ASN A 82 -21.33 -25.62 -7.56
N ALA A 83 -20.90 -26.80 -7.08
CA ALA A 83 -20.32 -27.81 -7.95
C ALA A 83 -21.35 -28.30 -9.00
N GLY A 84 -20.94 -28.34 -10.26
CA GLY A 84 -21.79 -28.73 -11.37
C GLY A 84 -22.65 -27.61 -11.97
N GLU A 85 -22.68 -26.42 -11.37
CA GLU A 85 -23.40 -25.27 -11.89
C GLU A 85 -22.43 -24.20 -12.40
N ARG A 86 -22.70 -23.66 -13.59
CA ARG A 86 -21.88 -22.60 -14.17
C ARG A 86 -22.54 -21.23 -13.95
N VAL A 87 -22.59 -20.80 -12.68
CA VAL A 87 -23.12 -19.50 -12.29
C VAL A 87 -21.94 -18.60 -11.89
N GLU A 88 -21.85 -17.43 -12.53
CA GLU A 88 -20.91 -16.40 -12.14
C GLU A 88 -21.39 -15.71 -10.85
N SER A 89 -20.71 -15.96 -9.75
CA SER A 89 -21.07 -15.41 -8.42
C SER A 89 -19.99 -14.52 -7.85
N ASN A 90 -18.87 -14.35 -8.57
CA ASN A 90 -17.69 -13.68 -8.02
C ASN A 90 -17.27 -12.50 -8.90
N THR A 91 -17.33 -11.31 -8.34
CA THR A 91 -16.99 -10.04 -9.04
C THR A 91 -15.52 -9.68 -8.98
N SER A 92 -14.73 -10.27 -8.06
CA SER A 92 -13.34 -9.92 -7.83
C SER A 92 -12.40 -11.11 -8.06
N THR A 93 -12.07 -11.35 -9.33
CA THR A 93 -11.25 -12.50 -9.75
C THR A 93 -9.86 -12.49 -9.10
N LEU A 94 -9.16 -11.36 -9.12
CA LEU A 94 -7.82 -11.26 -8.53
C LEU A 94 -7.84 -11.55 -7.03
N TRP A 95 -8.82 -11.01 -6.30
CA TRP A 95 -8.96 -11.25 -4.87
C TRP A 95 -9.18 -12.74 -4.58
N THR A 96 -10.07 -13.38 -5.31
CA THR A 96 -10.36 -14.82 -5.17
C THR A 96 -9.09 -15.67 -5.34
N TYR A 97 -8.29 -15.41 -6.37
CA TYR A 97 -7.05 -16.15 -6.58
C TYR A 97 -5.98 -15.84 -5.53
N LEU A 98 -5.90 -14.61 -5.02
CA LEU A 98 -4.99 -14.28 -3.91
C LEU A 98 -5.38 -15.00 -2.63
N VAL A 99 -6.67 -15.06 -2.30
CA VAL A 99 -7.16 -15.83 -1.14
C VAL A 99 -6.91 -17.31 -1.34
N THR A 100 -7.14 -17.84 -2.54
CA THR A 100 -6.86 -19.25 -2.88
C THR A 100 -5.37 -19.58 -2.69
N LEU A 101 -4.48 -18.74 -3.19
CA LEU A 101 -3.03 -18.89 -3.02
C LEU A 101 -2.64 -18.83 -1.54
N GLY A 102 -3.20 -17.86 -0.80
CA GLY A 102 -2.97 -17.73 0.64
C GLY A 102 -3.45 -18.96 1.42
N ALA A 103 -4.60 -19.52 1.06
CA ALA A 103 -5.12 -20.74 1.66
C ALA A 103 -4.29 -21.98 1.31
N TRP A 104 -3.82 -22.07 0.07
CA TRP A 104 -2.93 -23.17 -0.36
C TRP A 104 -1.60 -23.15 0.42
N ILE A 105 -1.02 -21.97 0.64
CA ILE A 105 0.21 -21.79 1.45
C ILE A 105 -0.07 -22.04 2.93
N GLY A 106 -1.21 -21.54 3.43
CA GLY A 106 -1.62 -21.63 4.83
C GLY A 106 -2.02 -23.03 5.30
N GLY A 107 -2.31 -23.94 4.35
CA GLY A 107 -2.63 -25.35 4.62
C GLY A 107 -3.86 -25.52 5.51
N SER A 108 -3.67 -25.85 6.80
CA SER A 108 -4.76 -26.13 7.75
C SER A 108 -5.40 -24.86 8.36
N VAL A 109 -4.95 -23.67 8.02
CA VAL A 109 -5.53 -22.41 8.53
C VAL A 109 -6.94 -22.26 7.97
N GLN A 110 -7.89 -21.88 8.82
CA GLN A 110 -9.26 -21.60 8.37
C GLN A 110 -9.27 -20.49 7.32
N LEU A 111 -10.01 -20.71 6.24
CA LEU A 111 -10.05 -19.82 5.07
C LEU A 111 -10.45 -18.38 5.43
N GLU A 112 -11.34 -18.24 6.39
CA GLU A 112 -11.79 -16.96 6.94
C GLU A 112 -10.61 -16.15 7.50
N TYR A 113 -9.72 -16.78 8.27
CA TYR A 113 -8.53 -16.11 8.81
C TYR A 113 -7.51 -15.75 7.73
N VAL A 114 -7.40 -16.57 6.68
CA VAL A 114 -6.54 -16.25 5.53
C VAL A 114 -7.04 -14.98 4.84
N ALA A 115 -8.34 -14.89 4.56
CA ALA A 115 -8.95 -13.71 3.94
C ALA A 115 -8.81 -12.47 4.83
N LEU A 116 -9.09 -12.59 6.13
CA LEU A 116 -8.93 -11.50 7.11
C LEU A 116 -7.48 -11.01 7.17
N ALA A 117 -6.51 -11.92 7.25
CA ALA A 117 -5.10 -11.56 7.33
C ALA A 117 -4.61 -10.87 6.06
N LEU A 118 -4.99 -11.36 4.88
CA LEU A 118 -4.68 -10.74 3.60
C LEU A 118 -5.31 -9.36 3.49
N ALA A 119 -6.62 -9.23 3.76
CA ALA A 119 -7.33 -7.97 3.67
C ALA A 119 -6.71 -6.92 4.60
N LEU A 120 -6.44 -7.28 5.85
CA LEU A 120 -5.84 -6.40 6.84
C LEU A 120 -4.42 -5.98 6.45
N THR A 121 -3.59 -6.93 6.04
CA THR A 121 -2.21 -6.66 5.63
C THR A 121 -2.17 -5.71 4.43
N LEU A 122 -3.00 -5.94 3.42
CA LEU A 122 -3.10 -5.09 2.24
C LEU A 122 -3.66 -3.70 2.58
N SER A 123 -4.65 -3.60 3.46
CA SER A 123 -5.19 -2.31 3.92
C SER A 123 -4.14 -1.48 4.65
N VAL A 124 -3.38 -2.10 5.56
CA VAL A 124 -2.27 -1.45 6.28
C VAL A 124 -1.17 -1.04 5.30
N ALA A 125 -0.81 -1.92 4.36
CA ALA A 125 0.19 -1.60 3.33
C ALA A 125 -0.24 -0.40 2.48
N GLY A 126 -1.50 -0.34 2.06
CA GLY A 126 -2.06 0.80 1.32
C GLY A 126 -1.93 2.11 2.08
N LEU A 127 -2.30 2.11 3.37
CA LEU A 127 -2.13 3.29 4.24
C LEU A 127 -0.66 3.70 4.35
N VAL A 128 0.24 2.76 4.55
CA VAL A 128 1.69 3.01 4.65
C VAL A 128 2.23 3.62 3.36
N PHE A 129 1.91 3.04 2.19
CA PHE A 129 2.34 3.59 0.91
C PHE A 129 1.79 5.00 0.65
N ALA A 130 0.52 5.25 0.98
CA ALA A 130 -0.08 6.57 0.86
C ALA A 130 0.64 7.61 1.73
N MET A 131 0.97 7.24 2.98
CA MET A 131 1.72 8.12 3.89
C MET A 131 3.15 8.37 3.41
N LEU A 132 3.86 7.34 2.95
CA LEU A 132 5.22 7.47 2.42
C LEU A 132 5.25 8.31 1.14
N GLY A 133 4.29 8.12 0.22
CA GLY A 133 4.14 8.94 -0.97
C GLY A 133 3.90 10.40 -0.63
N THR A 134 2.97 10.67 0.28
CA THR A 134 2.68 12.03 0.73
C THR A 134 3.88 12.66 1.43
N GLY A 135 4.55 11.92 2.34
CA GLY A 135 5.79 12.36 2.95
C GLY A 135 6.81 12.77 1.90
N ARG A 136 7.05 11.93 0.91
CA ARG A 136 7.99 12.20 -0.18
C ARG A 136 7.60 13.43 -1.01
N LEU A 137 6.32 13.63 -1.29
CA LEU A 137 5.82 14.79 -2.04
C LEU A 137 6.18 16.12 -1.35
N TYR A 138 6.09 16.18 -0.04
CA TYR A 138 6.42 17.40 0.73
C TYR A 138 7.92 17.57 1.04
N ALA A 139 8.74 16.56 0.77
CA ALA A 139 10.16 16.55 1.08
C ALA A 139 10.95 17.78 0.59
N PRO A 140 10.78 18.24 -0.67
CA PRO A 140 11.56 19.39 -1.18
C PRO A 140 11.33 20.67 -0.38
N GLY A 141 10.07 20.93 0.04
CA GLY A 141 9.69 22.11 0.81
C GLY A 141 10.20 22.11 2.26
N LEU A 142 10.65 20.96 2.78
CA LEU A 142 11.09 20.76 4.15
C LEU A 142 12.61 20.71 4.31
N ARG A 143 13.36 20.87 3.22
CA ARG A 143 14.83 20.87 3.24
C ARG A 143 15.35 21.95 4.18
N GLY A 144 16.20 21.56 5.14
CA GLY A 144 16.82 22.49 6.08
C GLY A 144 15.89 23.06 7.16
N ARG A 145 14.59 22.72 7.16
CA ARG A 145 13.64 23.18 8.17
C ARG A 145 13.52 22.18 9.33
N ARG A 146 13.39 22.69 10.53
CA ARG A 146 12.95 21.91 11.70
C ARG A 146 11.43 21.77 11.62
N ALA A 147 10.93 20.75 10.92
CA ALA A 147 9.51 20.50 10.75
C ALA A 147 9.14 19.15 11.36
N LEU A 148 7.93 19.05 11.89
CA LEU A 148 7.31 17.81 12.29
C LEU A 148 6.24 17.45 11.25
N LEU A 149 6.20 16.19 10.83
CA LEU A 149 5.19 15.67 9.92
C LEU A 149 4.05 15.07 10.74
N VAL A 150 2.86 15.64 10.58
CA VAL A 150 1.63 15.15 11.21
C VAL A 150 0.82 14.37 10.18
N PRO A 151 0.37 13.13 10.47
CA PRO A 151 -0.34 12.29 9.51
C PRO A 151 -1.84 12.63 9.44
N ALA A 152 -2.17 13.91 9.15
CA ALA A 152 -3.56 14.39 9.18
C ALA A 152 -4.50 13.56 8.31
N GLY A 153 -4.08 13.22 7.07
CA GLY A 153 -4.89 12.37 6.19
C GLY A 153 -5.13 10.96 6.74
N ALA A 154 -4.14 10.35 7.36
CA ALA A 154 -4.28 9.05 7.99
C ALA A 154 -5.23 9.12 9.22
N LEU A 155 -5.14 10.19 10.01
CA LEU A 155 -6.05 10.41 11.15
C LEU A 155 -7.50 10.58 10.70
N VAL A 156 -7.73 11.37 9.64
CA VAL A 156 -9.07 11.53 9.04
C VAL A 156 -9.58 10.19 8.52
N TYR A 157 -8.77 9.45 7.78
CA TYR A 157 -9.15 8.13 7.26
C TYR A 157 -9.53 7.17 8.39
N MET A 158 -8.73 7.09 9.45
CA MET A 158 -9.01 6.23 10.60
C MET A 158 -10.21 6.68 11.42
N ALA A 159 -10.56 7.97 11.41
CA ALA A 159 -11.73 8.50 12.09
C ALA A 159 -13.04 8.09 11.40
N VAL A 160 -13.00 7.69 10.12
CA VAL A 160 -14.16 7.22 9.36
C VAL A 160 -14.42 5.74 9.74
N PRO A 161 -15.55 5.40 10.41
CA PRO A 161 -15.80 4.03 10.86
C PRO A 161 -15.73 2.98 9.74
N PRO A 162 -16.32 3.19 8.55
CA PRO A 162 -16.22 2.25 7.43
C PRO A 162 -14.80 1.88 7.04
N ALA A 163 -13.83 2.79 7.15
CA ALA A 163 -12.43 2.50 6.79
C ALA A 163 -11.84 1.35 7.62
N ARG A 164 -12.18 1.25 8.89
CA ARG A 164 -11.76 0.18 9.80
C ARG A 164 -12.60 -1.07 9.65
N ASP A 165 -13.93 -0.88 9.52
CA ASP A 165 -14.86 -1.99 9.47
C ASP A 165 -14.70 -2.80 8.17
N PHE A 166 -14.55 -2.13 7.03
CA PHE A 166 -14.37 -2.80 5.74
C PHE A 166 -12.93 -3.26 5.45
N ALA A 167 -11.96 -2.90 6.30
CA ALA A 167 -10.60 -3.42 6.16
C ALA A 167 -10.50 -4.93 6.33
N THR A 168 -11.50 -5.57 6.95
CA THR A 168 -11.53 -7.01 7.22
C THR A 168 -12.82 -7.70 6.73
N SER A 169 -13.60 -7.05 5.87
CA SER A 169 -14.91 -7.54 5.43
C SER A 169 -14.90 -8.84 4.60
N GLY A 170 -13.73 -9.38 4.28
CA GLY A 170 -13.58 -10.54 3.38
C GLY A 170 -13.63 -10.19 1.90
N LEU A 171 -13.85 -8.91 1.57
CA LEU A 171 -13.88 -8.37 0.22
C LEU A 171 -12.51 -7.80 -0.18
N GLU A 172 -12.40 -7.38 -1.44
CA GLU A 172 -11.17 -6.84 -2.05
C GLU A 172 -10.78 -5.43 -1.60
N ASN A 173 -11.47 -4.84 -0.62
CA ASN A 173 -11.21 -3.46 -0.17
C ASN A 173 -9.74 -3.23 0.22
N GLY A 174 -9.13 -4.20 0.90
CA GLY A 174 -7.71 -4.16 1.24
C GLY A 174 -6.81 -4.15 0.00
N LEU A 175 -7.16 -4.94 -1.01
CA LEU A 175 -6.43 -4.99 -2.28
C LEU A 175 -6.52 -3.65 -3.02
N ILE A 176 -7.71 -3.03 -3.08
CA ILE A 176 -7.92 -1.72 -3.68
C ILE A 176 -7.10 -0.66 -2.94
N MET A 177 -7.11 -0.68 -1.61
CA MET A 177 -6.32 0.25 -0.81
C MET A 177 -4.82 0.09 -1.04
N ALA A 178 -4.33 -1.15 -1.10
CA ALA A 178 -2.92 -1.43 -1.41
C ALA A 178 -2.54 -0.91 -2.81
N TYR A 179 -3.40 -1.18 -3.80
CA TYR A 179 -3.19 -0.72 -5.17
C TYR A 179 -3.13 0.81 -5.27
N LEU A 180 -4.11 1.50 -4.69
CA LEU A 180 -4.17 2.96 -4.74
C LEU A 180 -3.02 3.61 -3.98
N GLY A 181 -2.68 3.09 -2.80
CA GLY A 181 -1.55 3.58 -2.00
C GLY A 181 -0.21 3.40 -2.72
N LEU A 182 0.01 2.21 -3.30
CA LEU A 182 1.20 1.91 -4.09
C LEU A 182 1.27 2.78 -5.36
N LEU A 183 0.17 2.92 -6.10
CA LEU A 183 0.10 3.77 -7.27
C LEU A 183 0.44 5.22 -6.93
N TRP A 184 -0.14 5.75 -5.86
CA TRP A 184 0.19 7.08 -5.35
C TRP A 184 1.68 7.24 -5.05
N TRP A 185 2.25 6.30 -4.31
CA TRP A 185 3.67 6.31 -3.99
C TRP A 185 4.55 6.27 -5.25
N MET A 186 4.21 5.41 -6.23
CA MET A 186 4.93 5.31 -7.50
C MET A 186 4.83 6.59 -8.34
N LEU A 187 3.64 7.20 -8.43
CA LEU A 187 3.45 8.46 -9.17
C LEU A 187 4.27 9.60 -8.56
N VAL A 188 4.30 9.70 -7.23
CA VAL A 188 5.14 10.69 -6.55
C VAL A 188 6.63 10.41 -6.78
N CYS A 189 7.05 9.13 -6.79
CA CYS A 189 8.42 8.78 -7.09
C CYS A 189 8.83 9.12 -8.53
N TRP A 190 7.89 8.97 -9.47
CA TRP A 190 8.15 9.27 -10.89
C TRP A 190 8.17 10.78 -11.18
N GLY A 191 7.31 11.55 -10.51
CA GLY A 191 7.18 13.00 -10.72
C GLY A 191 8.26 13.85 -10.05
N GLN A 192 9.21 13.26 -9.32
CA GLN A 192 10.32 13.93 -8.61
C GLN A 192 11.69 13.56 -9.18
#